data_ad6bb163b8dbcb9219f208a554904c9f
#
_entry.id   ad6bb163b8dbcb9219f208a554904c9f
#
_cell.length_a   1.000
_cell.length_b   1.000
_cell.length_c   1.000
_cell.angle_alpha   90.00
_cell.angle_beta   90.00
_cell.angle_gamma   90.00
#
_symmetry.space_group_name_H-M   'P 1'
#
loop_
_entity.id
_entity.type
_entity.pdbx_description
1 polymer ?
#
loop_
_entity_poly.entity_id
_entity_poly.type
_entity_poly.pdbx_seq_one_letter_code
_entity_poly.pdbx_strand_id
1 'polypeptide(L)'
;MISRKEPFLPKKAPGWLAFLVCFGAVAADWPTYRADNSRSGVSTDPVPGVVSEAWVWHSQHPPRPAWQGEAKWDGWNKVFDMKARQTFDRAFHVVVSGNKAYFGSSADDKVYCLDTTTGRELWNFYTEGPVRLAPTVAEGRVYVGSDDGHVYCLDAQDGHPIWNVRAAPSDRRIPGNGRLISAWPVRSSVVIADGTAYATAGMFPSEGVHLLALDAVTGAERWRQVQTDLPAQGYLLASATRLYIPAGRDNPVVCDRATGKRIRVVDGNGGTYALLAGGDSLVFGPGKTGQLNALEDGPSDQLATFQGNQMIVAGDRSYLHSDTELSALDRGRYLQLARDRKSISRQQGEIQKALRKLDAVAGSDSEKAKLKSELAELGVKLDARTQSMEECLAWKIPCRWPLTLVLAGNTLAAGGQNEVAGIQASDGKILWTRPVEGAAYGIAASGGALFVSTDNGSIHCFRGTNQRASLKPPTTLESRTP
;
A
#
# COMPACT_ATOMS: atom_id res chain seq x y z
N MET A 1 41.90 5.71 85.39
CA MET A 1 41.68 4.75 84.30
C MET A 1 41.07 5.51 83.15
N ILE A 2 41.86 5.79 82.15
CA ILE A 2 41.52 6.66 81.00
C ILE A 2 41.12 5.73 79.85
N SER A 3 39.84 5.77 79.41
CA SER A 3 39.32 5.02 78.26
C SER A 3 39.55 5.84 76.98
N ARG A 4 40.38 5.34 76.09
CA ARG A 4 40.58 5.87 74.71
C ARG A 4 39.41 5.49 73.84
N LYS A 5 38.74 6.48 73.23
CA LYS A 5 37.80 6.32 72.10
C LYS A 5 38.61 6.26 70.83
N GLU A 6 38.44 5.19 70.04
CA GLU A 6 38.93 5.10 68.67
C GLU A 6 38.03 5.88 67.69
N PRO A 7 38.57 6.44 66.61
CA PRO A 7 37.78 7.21 65.60
C PRO A 7 37.11 6.25 64.60
N PHE A 8 35.81 6.51 64.34
CA PHE A 8 35.00 5.84 63.35
C PHE A 8 35.47 6.30 61.95
N LEU A 9 35.87 5.35 61.05
CA LEU A 9 36.13 5.55 59.66
C LEU A 9 34.80 5.35 58.87
N PRO A 10 34.46 6.23 57.93
CA PRO A 10 33.23 6.05 57.11
C PRO A 10 33.45 4.94 56.08
N LYS A 11 32.51 3.99 56.03
CA LYS A 11 32.43 2.94 55.02
C LYS A 11 32.14 3.57 53.62
N LYS A 12 33.03 3.31 52.65
CA LYS A 12 32.81 3.63 51.25
C LYS A 12 31.57 2.89 50.73
N ALA A 13 30.62 3.64 50.20
CA ALA A 13 29.48 3.10 49.45
C ALA A 13 29.95 2.45 48.15
N PRO A 14 29.39 1.31 47.72
CA PRO A 14 29.72 0.71 46.44
C PRO A 14 29.17 1.58 45.30
N GLY A 15 30.08 2.04 44.41
CA GLY A 15 29.72 2.75 43.21
C GLY A 15 28.91 1.86 42.27
N TRP A 16 27.66 2.21 42.08
CA TRP A 16 26.83 1.62 41.02
C TRP A 16 27.33 2.17 39.67
N LEU A 17 28.03 1.32 38.90
CA LEU A 17 28.30 1.58 37.49
C LEU A 17 26.97 1.41 36.77
N ALA A 18 26.31 2.51 36.44
CA ALA A 18 25.18 2.49 35.54
C ALA A 18 25.70 2.13 34.15
N PHE A 19 25.51 0.88 33.73
CA PHE A 19 25.64 0.50 32.33
C PHE A 19 24.52 1.20 31.55
N LEU A 20 24.86 2.26 30.81
CA LEU A 20 24.01 2.83 29.79
C LEU A 20 23.94 1.80 28.64
N VAL A 21 22.93 0.94 28.66
CA VAL A 21 22.60 0.13 27.50
C VAL A 21 21.95 1.09 26.51
N CYS A 22 22.74 1.59 25.55
CA CYS A 22 22.18 2.22 24.37
C CYS A 22 21.38 1.15 23.59
N PHE A 23 20.08 1.08 23.81
CA PHE A 23 19.20 0.46 22.84
C PHE A 23 19.29 1.30 21.56
N GLY A 24 20.12 0.87 20.62
CA GLY A 24 20.02 1.37 19.26
C GLY A 24 18.59 1.15 18.80
N ALA A 25 17.90 2.21 18.35
CA ALA A 25 16.59 2.09 17.76
C ALA A 25 16.73 1.09 16.62
N VAL A 26 16.03 -0.06 16.70
CA VAL A 26 15.95 -1.00 15.58
C VAL A 26 15.21 -0.29 14.48
N ALA A 27 15.85 -0.20 13.32
CA ALA A 27 15.24 0.43 12.14
C ALA A 27 13.91 -0.27 11.82
N ALA A 28 12.90 0.51 11.46
CA ALA A 28 11.62 -0.05 11.07
C ALA A 28 11.77 -0.72 9.70
N ASP A 29 11.35 -1.98 9.61
CA ASP A 29 11.29 -2.72 8.36
C ASP A 29 10.18 -2.19 7.45
N TRP A 30 10.31 -2.48 6.13
CA TRP A 30 9.27 -2.30 5.13
C TRP A 30 8.94 -3.66 4.50
N PRO A 31 8.38 -4.62 5.27
CA PRO A 31 8.43 -6.05 4.97
C PRO A 31 7.46 -6.49 3.88
N THR A 32 6.58 -5.62 3.42
CA THR A 32 5.61 -5.89 2.35
C THR A 32 5.29 -4.60 1.60
N TYR A 33 4.57 -4.70 0.48
CA TYR A 33 4.15 -3.53 -0.29
C TYR A 33 3.43 -2.51 0.59
N ARG A 34 3.91 -1.25 0.56
CA ARG A 34 3.39 -0.14 1.36
C ARG A 34 3.40 -0.42 2.86
N ALA A 35 4.50 -0.97 3.36
CA ALA A 35 4.89 -1.21 4.74
C ALA A 35 4.17 -2.35 5.47
N ASP A 36 2.87 -2.49 5.36
CA ASP A 36 2.07 -3.40 6.19
C ASP A 36 0.88 -4.02 5.45
N ASN A 37 0.14 -4.90 6.12
CA ASN A 37 -1.04 -5.57 5.56
C ASN A 37 -2.24 -4.62 5.33
N SER A 38 -2.23 -3.44 5.93
CA SER A 38 -3.20 -2.37 5.67
C SER A 38 -2.83 -1.53 4.45
N ARG A 39 -1.61 -1.70 3.92
CA ARG A 39 -1.05 -0.91 2.81
C ARG A 39 -0.99 0.59 3.15
N SER A 40 -0.65 0.90 4.40
CA SER A 40 -0.65 2.27 4.93
C SER A 40 0.30 3.20 4.17
N GLY A 41 1.42 2.69 3.69
CA GLY A 41 2.48 3.49 3.09
C GLY A 41 3.20 4.38 4.10
N VAL A 42 3.23 3.98 5.37
CA VAL A 42 3.80 4.75 6.47
C VAL A 42 4.95 3.99 7.12
N SER A 43 6.09 4.65 7.27
CA SER A 43 7.21 4.21 8.11
C SER A 43 7.38 5.18 9.28
N THR A 44 7.70 4.63 10.44
CA THR A 44 8.09 5.42 11.60
C THR A 44 9.51 5.96 11.50
N ASP A 45 10.35 5.35 10.67
CA ASP A 45 11.71 5.81 10.44
C ASP A 45 11.72 7.12 9.68
N PRO A 46 12.32 8.18 10.22
CA PRO A 46 12.41 9.45 9.51
C PRO A 46 13.42 9.35 8.37
N VAL A 47 13.05 9.91 7.23
CA VAL A 47 14.00 10.20 6.16
C VAL A 47 14.67 11.55 6.47
N PRO A 48 16.00 11.65 6.36
CA PRO A 48 16.73 12.91 6.60
C PRO A 48 16.22 14.04 5.72
N GLY A 49 16.25 15.28 6.27
CA GLY A 49 15.83 16.48 5.54
C GLY A 49 16.71 16.84 4.33
N VAL A 50 17.88 16.20 4.18
CA VAL A 50 18.74 16.24 2.99
C VAL A 50 19.22 14.83 2.70
N VAL A 51 18.94 14.35 1.50
CA VAL A 51 19.36 13.02 1.05
C VAL A 51 20.28 13.13 -0.16
N SER A 52 21.15 12.14 -0.34
CA SER A 52 21.96 11.95 -1.55
C SER A 52 21.84 10.50 -2.02
N GLU A 53 22.02 10.28 -3.31
CA GLU A 53 22.09 8.93 -3.86
C GLU A 53 23.31 8.20 -3.30
N ALA A 54 23.08 7.02 -2.72
CA ALA A 54 24.11 6.16 -2.18
C ALA A 54 24.57 5.13 -3.21
N TRP A 55 23.62 4.54 -3.91
CA TRP A 55 23.84 3.58 -4.98
C TRP A 55 22.62 3.48 -5.90
N VAL A 56 22.84 2.97 -7.11
CA VAL A 56 21.80 2.56 -8.05
C VAL A 56 22.07 1.13 -8.48
N TRP A 57 21.01 0.31 -8.50
CA TRP A 57 21.03 -1.01 -9.11
C TRP A 57 20.22 -0.97 -10.42
N HIS A 58 20.74 -1.59 -11.47
CA HIS A 58 20.09 -1.62 -12.79
C HIS A 58 19.76 -3.05 -13.18
N SER A 59 18.52 -3.27 -13.59
CA SER A 59 18.13 -4.51 -14.25
C SER A 59 18.63 -4.53 -15.69
N GLN A 60 18.95 -5.71 -16.20
CA GLN A 60 19.26 -5.89 -17.64
C GLN A 60 18.02 -5.65 -18.51
N HIS A 61 16.84 -5.86 -17.96
CA HIS A 61 15.57 -5.70 -18.66
C HIS A 61 14.60 -4.89 -17.80
N PRO A 62 13.88 -3.92 -18.40
CA PRO A 62 12.88 -3.17 -17.67
C PRO A 62 11.70 -4.06 -17.26
N PRO A 63 10.91 -3.67 -16.25
CA PRO A 63 9.68 -4.36 -15.89
C PRO A 63 8.78 -4.59 -17.11
N ARG A 64 8.15 -5.75 -17.18
CA ARG A 64 7.18 -6.10 -18.22
C ARG A 64 5.78 -6.17 -17.63
N PRO A 65 5.04 -5.04 -17.61
CA PRO A 65 3.71 -4.98 -17.03
C PRO A 65 2.76 -5.96 -17.72
N ALA A 66 1.86 -6.57 -16.93
CA ALA A 66 0.82 -7.45 -17.45
C ALA A 66 -0.17 -6.70 -18.34
N TRP A 67 -0.39 -5.41 -18.02
CA TRP A 67 -1.27 -4.53 -18.75
C TRP A 67 -0.45 -3.40 -19.37
N GLN A 68 -0.21 -3.55 -20.68
CA GLN A 68 0.52 -2.55 -21.46
C GLN A 68 -0.46 -1.54 -22.04
N GLY A 69 -0.14 -0.26 -21.87
CA GLY A 69 -0.92 0.83 -22.43
C GLY A 69 -2.11 1.27 -21.57
N GLU A 70 -2.83 2.21 -22.09
CA GLU A 70 -3.97 2.85 -21.46
C GLU A 70 -5.27 2.22 -21.93
N ALA A 71 -6.21 2.01 -21.00
CA ALA A 71 -7.57 1.69 -21.35
C ALA A 71 -8.26 2.97 -21.84
N LYS A 72 -8.25 3.21 -23.17
CA LYS A 72 -8.69 4.48 -23.74
C LYS A 72 -10.19 4.75 -23.60
N TRP A 73 -11.01 3.70 -23.47
CA TRP A 73 -12.44 3.86 -23.27
C TRP A 73 -13.10 2.62 -22.68
N ASP A 74 -14.22 2.80 -22.01
CA ASP A 74 -15.12 1.76 -21.53
C ASP A 74 -16.45 1.91 -22.25
N GLY A 75 -16.69 1.07 -23.26
CA GLY A 75 -17.89 1.14 -24.10
C GLY A 75 -19.19 0.93 -23.34
N TRP A 76 -19.17 0.12 -22.28
CA TRP A 76 -20.34 -0.13 -21.45
C TRP A 76 -20.77 1.11 -20.66
N ASN A 77 -19.81 1.80 -20.05
CA ASN A 77 -20.07 3.00 -19.26
C ASN A 77 -19.92 4.31 -20.04
N LYS A 78 -19.58 4.24 -21.33
CA LYS A 78 -19.36 5.40 -22.21
C LYS A 78 -18.36 6.41 -21.63
N VAL A 79 -17.31 5.92 -20.97
CA VAL A 79 -16.22 6.73 -20.41
C VAL A 79 -15.05 6.70 -21.38
N PHE A 80 -14.56 7.88 -21.78
CA PHE A 80 -13.44 8.06 -22.68
C PHE A 80 -12.21 8.58 -21.94
N ASP A 81 -11.04 8.54 -22.57
CA ASP A 81 -9.75 9.05 -22.06
C ASP A 81 -9.36 8.48 -20.68
N MET A 82 -9.65 7.20 -20.50
CA MET A 82 -9.32 6.52 -19.26
C MET A 82 -7.81 6.32 -19.13
N LYS A 83 -7.26 6.73 -17.99
CA LYS A 83 -5.88 6.44 -17.63
C LYS A 83 -5.69 4.97 -17.28
N ALA A 84 -4.47 4.46 -17.51
CA ALA A 84 -4.08 3.16 -17.01
C ALA A 84 -4.17 3.15 -15.47
N ARG A 85 -5.04 2.30 -14.93
CA ARG A 85 -5.26 2.16 -13.48
C ARG A 85 -4.55 0.96 -12.87
N GLN A 86 -4.13 0.01 -13.72
CA GLN A 86 -3.39 -1.18 -13.30
C GLN A 86 -1.90 -0.92 -13.44
N THR A 87 -1.35 -0.24 -12.45
CA THR A 87 0.06 0.20 -12.44
C THR A 87 0.92 -0.57 -11.43
N PHE A 88 0.36 -1.62 -10.82
CA PHE A 88 0.98 -2.34 -9.71
C PHE A 88 2.26 -3.11 -10.06
N ASP A 89 2.56 -3.35 -11.33
CA ASP A 89 3.75 -4.07 -11.82
C ASP A 89 4.59 -3.24 -12.82
N ARG A 90 4.47 -1.93 -12.79
CA ARG A 90 5.27 -1.02 -13.64
C ARG A 90 6.69 -0.80 -13.14
N ALA A 91 6.98 -1.12 -11.89
CA ALA A 91 8.33 -1.10 -11.32
C ALA A 91 8.55 -2.35 -10.47
N PHE A 92 9.79 -2.68 -10.16
CA PHE A 92 10.17 -3.73 -9.23
C PHE A 92 10.00 -3.19 -7.80
N HIS A 93 8.82 -3.36 -7.21
CA HIS A 93 8.53 -2.83 -5.88
C HIS A 93 9.38 -3.52 -4.82
N VAL A 94 10.20 -2.71 -4.14
CA VAL A 94 11.15 -3.16 -3.12
C VAL A 94 10.45 -3.30 -1.77
N VAL A 95 10.81 -4.37 -1.05
CA VAL A 95 10.54 -4.53 0.38
C VAL A 95 11.85 -4.70 1.12
N VAL A 96 11.89 -4.31 2.39
CA VAL A 96 13.12 -4.28 3.19
C VAL A 96 12.89 -4.96 4.52
N SER A 97 13.79 -5.86 4.88
CA SER A 97 13.86 -6.42 6.23
C SER A 97 15.31 -6.52 6.68
N GLY A 98 15.63 -5.86 7.79
CA GLY A 98 16.99 -5.70 8.28
C GLY A 98 17.89 -5.00 7.26
N ASN A 99 18.99 -5.65 6.88
CA ASN A 99 19.95 -5.13 5.89
C ASN A 99 19.73 -5.67 4.46
N LYS A 100 18.58 -6.24 4.17
CA LYS A 100 18.27 -6.85 2.87
C LYS A 100 17.06 -6.19 2.22
N ALA A 101 17.17 -5.95 0.91
CA ALA A 101 16.11 -5.47 0.06
C ALA A 101 15.71 -6.57 -0.94
N TYR A 102 14.42 -6.85 -1.04
CA TYR A 102 13.90 -7.92 -1.87
C TYR A 102 12.91 -7.36 -2.89
N PHE A 103 12.88 -7.94 -4.08
CA PHE A 103 11.87 -7.62 -5.10
C PHE A 103 11.69 -8.77 -6.09
N GLY A 104 10.52 -8.80 -6.73
CA GLY A 104 10.24 -9.70 -7.83
C GLY A 104 10.48 -9.02 -9.16
N SER A 105 10.97 -9.77 -10.16
CA SER A 105 11.14 -9.33 -11.54
C SER A 105 10.10 -9.98 -12.45
N SER A 106 9.34 -9.12 -13.12
CA SER A 106 8.41 -9.54 -14.19
C SER A 106 9.12 -9.75 -15.54
N ALA A 107 10.39 -9.34 -15.63
CA ALA A 107 11.21 -9.46 -16.85
C ALA A 107 12.03 -10.74 -16.88
N ASP A 108 12.62 -11.11 -15.74
CA ASP A 108 13.61 -12.20 -15.64
C ASP A 108 13.06 -13.44 -14.95
N ASP A 109 11.81 -13.43 -14.49
CA ASP A 109 11.17 -14.52 -13.74
C ASP A 109 11.93 -14.88 -12.45
N LYS A 110 12.36 -13.85 -11.71
CA LYS A 110 13.20 -13.99 -10.53
C LYS A 110 12.68 -13.25 -9.30
N VAL A 111 13.13 -13.73 -8.16
CA VAL A 111 13.18 -12.98 -6.91
C VAL A 111 14.64 -12.59 -6.67
N TYR A 112 14.87 -11.33 -6.32
CA TYR A 112 16.20 -10.79 -6.02
C TYR A 112 16.30 -10.38 -4.57
N CYS A 113 17.51 -10.50 -4.02
CA CYS A 113 17.89 -9.93 -2.73
C CYS A 113 19.16 -9.11 -2.89
N LEU A 114 19.08 -7.85 -2.46
CA LEU A 114 20.21 -6.93 -2.45
C LEU A 114 20.61 -6.56 -1.02
N ASP A 115 21.88 -6.27 -0.81
CA ASP A 115 22.37 -5.60 0.38
C ASP A 115 21.93 -4.13 0.38
N THR A 116 21.22 -3.69 1.42
CA THR A 116 20.67 -2.32 1.47
C THR A 116 21.74 -1.23 1.54
N THR A 117 22.95 -1.56 1.98
CA THR A 117 24.04 -0.60 2.14
C THR A 117 24.77 -0.34 0.83
N THR A 118 25.00 -1.41 0.07
CA THR A 118 25.86 -1.38 -1.12
C THR A 118 25.11 -1.52 -2.44
N GLY A 119 23.85 -1.97 -2.42
CA GLY A 119 23.08 -2.32 -3.62
C GLY A 119 23.54 -3.59 -4.31
N ARG A 120 24.52 -4.31 -3.73
CA ARG A 120 25.04 -5.54 -4.31
C ARG A 120 24.05 -6.67 -4.16
N GLU A 121 23.89 -7.47 -5.21
CA GLU A 121 23.11 -8.69 -5.18
C GLU A 121 23.74 -9.70 -4.22
N LEU A 122 22.92 -10.23 -3.30
CA LEU A 122 23.31 -11.27 -2.34
C LEU A 122 22.91 -12.64 -2.85
N TRP A 123 21.69 -12.76 -3.39
CA TRP A 123 21.17 -13.96 -4.00
C TRP A 123 20.02 -13.65 -4.97
N ASN A 124 19.71 -14.56 -5.85
CA ASN A 124 18.49 -14.58 -6.64
C ASN A 124 17.91 -15.99 -6.73
N PHE A 125 16.62 -16.09 -7.01
CA PHE A 125 15.89 -17.34 -7.18
C PHE A 125 15.02 -17.27 -8.44
N TYR A 126 15.06 -18.28 -9.29
CA TYR A 126 14.24 -18.39 -10.49
C TYR A 126 12.90 -19.05 -10.19
N THR A 127 11.81 -18.42 -10.63
CA THR A 127 10.48 -19.02 -10.76
C THR A 127 10.26 -19.47 -12.21
N GLU A 128 9.16 -20.21 -12.48
CA GLU A 128 8.84 -20.62 -13.85
C GLU A 128 7.99 -19.59 -14.62
N GLY A 129 7.82 -18.39 -14.08
CA GLY A 129 7.09 -17.30 -14.69
C GLY A 129 7.31 -15.97 -13.98
N PRO A 130 6.78 -14.87 -14.52
CA PRO A 130 6.92 -13.53 -13.96
C PRO A 130 6.53 -13.41 -12.48
N VAL A 131 7.39 -12.78 -11.67
CA VAL A 131 7.06 -12.31 -10.33
C VAL A 131 6.71 -10.84 -10.41
N ARG A 132 5.43 -10.52 -10.43
CA ARG A 132 4.94 -9.17 -10.77
C ARG A 132 4.78 -8.25 -9.57
N LEU A 133 4.52 -8.82 -8.41
CA LEU A 133 4.18 -8.06 -7.21
C LEU A 133 5.33 -8.14 -6.19
N ALA A 134 5.38 -7.13 -5.31
CA ALA A 134 6.35 -7.11 -4.24
C ALA A 134 6.27 -8.39 -3.39
N PRO A 135 7.39 -8.94 -2.96
CA PRO A 135 7.42 -9.98 -1.96
C PRO A 135 6.80 -9.54 -0.63
N THR A 136 6.50 -10.50 0.22
CA THR A 136 6.27 -10.26 1.65
C THR A 136 7.32 -11.01 2.45
N VAL A 137 7.96 -10.32 3.39
CA VAL A 137 8.97 -10.91 4.29
C VAL A 137 8.36 -11.05 5.67
N ALA A 138 8.38 -12.25 6.21
CA ALA A 138 7.91 -12.52 7.57
C ALA A 138 8.70 -13.68 8.18
N GLU A 139 9.11 -13.55 9.43
CA GLU A 139 9.77 -14.62 10.21
C GLU A 139 10.94 -15.28 9.46
N GLY A 140 11.80 -14.47 8.82
CA GLY A 140 12.96 -14.96 8.07
C GLY A 140 12.63 -15.66 6.75
N ARG A 141 11.43 -15.48 6.21
CA ARG A 141 10.97 -16.07 4.94
C ARG A 141 10.49 -15.00 3.98
N VAL A 142 10.67 -15.26 2.69
CA VAL A 142 10.21 -14.42 1.58
C VAL A 142 9.11 -15.16 0.83
N TYR A 143 7.94 -14.54 0.71
CA TYR A 143 6.77 -15.12 0.04
C TYR A 143 6.46 -14.35 -1.23
N VAL A 144 6.28 -15.06 -2.34
CA VAL A 144 5.94 -14.48 -3.64
C VAL A 144 4.92 -15.34 -4.39
N GLY A 145 4.13 -14.68 -5.22
CA GLY A 145 3.31 -15.34 -6.24
C GLY A 145 3.91 -15.14 -7.63
N SER A 146 3.74 -16.10 -8.51
CA SER A 146 4.25 -16.07 -9.87
C SER A 146 3.17 -16.35 -10.92
N ASP A 147 3.37 -15.84 -12.13
CA ASP A 147 2.49 -16.11 -13.27
C ASP A 147 2.53 -17.59 -13.72
N ASP A 148 3.40 -18.42 -13.16
CA ASP A 148 3.40 -19.88 -13.35
C ASP A 148 2.28 -20.60 -12.57
N GLY A 149 1.56 -19.88 -11.71
CA GLY A 149 0.45 -20.40 -10.89
C GLY A 149 0.87 -20.95 -9.53
N HIS A 150 2.10 -20.67 -9.08
CA HIS A 150 2.63 -21.09 -7.78
C HIS A 150 2.80 -19.93 -6.80
N VAL A 151 2.67 -20.29 -5.52
CA VAL A 151 3.13 -19.47 -4.40
C VAL A 151 4.43 -20.11 -3.89
N TYR A 152 5.45 -19.32 -3.73
CA TYR A 152 6.78 -19.71 -3.25
C TYR A 152 7.06 -19.14 -1.87
N CYS A 153 7.71 -19.92 -1.04
CA CYS A 153 8.33 -19.50 0.21
C CYS A 153 9.81 -19.81 0.15
N LEU A 154 10.64 -18.78 0.28
CA LEU A 154 12.09 -18.89 0.23
C LEU A 154 12.68 -18.51 1.58
N ASP A 155 13.84 -19.03 1.92
CA ASP A 155 14.63 -18.53 3.03
C ASP A 155 15.13 -17.10 2.74
N ALA A 156 14.90 -16.17 3.66
CA ALA A 156 15.29 -14.77 3.48
C ALA A 156 16.81 -14.57 3.50
N GLN A 157 17.58 -15.50 4.06
CA GLN A 157 19.01 -15.38 4.21
C GLN A 157 19.76 -15.68 2.90
N ASP A 158 19.37 -16.75 2.21
CA ASP A 158 20.11 -17.28 1.07
C ASP A 158 19.26 -17.61 -0.17
N GLY A 159 17.94 -17.42 -0.10
CA GLY A 159 17.01 -17.64 -1.21
C GLY A 159 16.66 -19.11 -1.48
N HIS A 160 17.06 -20.05 -0.63
CA HIS A 160 16.70 -21.46 -0.78
C HIS A 160 15.18 -21.65 -0.70
N PRO A 161 14.55 -22.45 -1.58
CA PRO A 161 13.13 -22.75 -1.51
C PRO A 161 12.81 -23.61 -0.29
N ILE A 162 11.94 -23.11 0.61
CA ILE A 162 11.42 -23.86 1.76
C ILE A 162 10.23 -24.71 1.31
N TRP A 163 9.31 -24.10 0.57
CA TRP A 163 8.19 -24.77 -0.09
C TRP A 163 7.72 -23.99 -1.30
N ASN A 164 7.10 -24.69 -2.24
CA ASN A 164 6.29 -24.12 -3.30
C ASN A 164 4.95 -24.85 -3.38
N VAL A 165 3.87 -24.11 -3.58
CA VAL A 165 2.53 -24.66 -3.67
C VAL A 165 1.87 -24.19 -4.95
N ARG A 166 1.40 -25.15 -5.75
CA ARG A 166 0.58 -24.84 -6.91
C ARG A 166 -0.78 -24.34 -6.45
N ALA A 167 -0.99 -23.03 -6.61
CA ALA A 167 -2.24 -22.37 -6.31
C ALA A 167 -3.30 -22.62 -7.41
N ALA A 168 -2.82 -22.81 -8.65
CA ALA A 168 -3.61 -23.17 -9.80
C ALA A 168 -4.18 -24.61 -9.67
N PRO A 169 -5.40 -24.88 -10.20
CA PRO A 169 -5.98 -26.23 -10.14
C PRO A 169 -5.28 -27.24 -11.05
N SER A 170 -4.55 -26.78 -12.07
CA SER A 170 -3.79 -27.63 -13.01
C SER A 170 -2.63 -26.89 -13.64
N ASP A 171 -1.78 -27.59 -14.39
CA ASP A 171 -0.63 -27.02 -15.13
C ASP A 171 -1.02 -26.42 -16.49
N ARG A 172 -2.30 -26.17 -16.75
CA ARG A 172 -2.72 -25.58 -18.03
C ARG A 172 -2.07 -24.21 -18.22
N ARG A 173 -1.31 -24.08 -19.32
CA ARG A 173 -0.65 -22.84 -19.70
C ARG A 173 -1.31 -22.20 -20.91
N ILE A 174 -1.25 -20.89 -20.96
CA ILE A 174 -1.79 -20.06 -22.04
C ILE A 174 -0.75 -19.02 -22.50
N PRO A 175 -0.77 -18.58 -23.75
CA PRO A 175 0.02 -17.42 -24.16
C PRO A 175 -0.44 -16.17 -23.43
N GLY A 176 0.51 -15.43 -22.85
CA GLY A 176 0.27 -14.19 -22.15
C GLY A 176 1.52 -13.31 -22.14
N ASN A 177 1.42 -12.07 -22.62
CA ASN A 177 2.52 -11.10 -22.62
C ASN A 177 3.82 -11.60 -23.28
N GLY A 178 3.69 -12.34 -24.40
CA GLY A 178 4.83 -12.85 -25.16
C GLY A 178 5.52 -14.07 -24.56
N ARG A 179 4.88 -14.77 -23.62
CA ARG A 179 5.40 -16.01 -22.98
C ARG A 179 4.25 -16.96 -22.61
N LEU A 180 4.58 -18.16 -22.17
CA LEU A 180 3.61 -19.09 -21.60
C LEU A 180 3.47 -18.80 -20.10
N ILE A 181 2.24 -18.58 -19.65
CA ILE A 181 1.89 -18.38 -18.24
C ILE A 181 0.84 -19.40 -17.83
N SER A 182 0.62 -19.60 -16.55
CA SER A 182 -0.51 -20.39 -16.07
C SER A 182 -1.85 -19.76 -16.51
N ALA A 183 -2.85 -20.58 -16.79
CA ALA A 183 -4.23 -20.12 -16.95
C ALA A 183 -4.77 -19.49 -15.64
N TRP A 184 -4.16 -19.81 -14.51
CA TRP A 184 -4.43 -19.25 -13.18
C TRP A 184 -3.16 -18.64 -12.57
N PRO A 185 -2.66 -17.51 -13.12
CA PRO A 185 -1.47 -16.87 -12.60
C PRO A 185 -1.74 -16.31 -11.20
N VAL A 186 -0.71 -16.31 -10.33
CA VAL A 186 -0.81 -15.67 -9.02
C VAL A 186 -0.48 -14.18 -9.17
N ARG A 187 -1.50 -13.39 -9.47
CA ARG A 187 -1.41 -11.93 -9.66
C ARG A 187 -1.96 -11.14 -8.48
N SER A 188 -1.92 -11.74 -7.29
CA SER A 188 -2.06 -11.05 -6.03
C SER A 188 -0.73 -11.05 -5.26
N SER A 189 -0.57 -10.06 -4.35
CA SER A 189 0.47 -10.19 -3.33
C SER A 189 0.16 -11.36 -2.40
N VAL A 190 1.20 -11.91 -1.78
CA VAL A 190 1.02 -12.83 -0.65
C VAL A 190 0.92 -11.98 0.62
N VAL A 191 -0.14 -12.17 1.40
CA VAL A 191 -0.31 -11.53 2.72
C VAL A 191 -0.02 -12.55 3.80
N ILE A 192 0.81 -12.19 4.77
CA ILE A 192 1.09 -13.03 5.94
C ILE A 192 0.39 -12.41 7.15
N ALA A 193 -0.50 -13.19 7.79
CA ALA A 193 -1.15 -12.80 9.03
C ALA A 193 -1.42 -14.02 9.89
N ASP A 194 -1.02 -13.96 11.17
CA ASP A 194 -1.23 -15.00 12.18
C ASP A 194 -0.80 -16.40 11.68
N GLY A 195 0.42 -16.51 11.15
CA GLY A 195 0.99 -17.76 10.64
C GLY A 195 0.28 -18.34 9.40
N THR A 196 -0.49 -17.52 8.69
CA THR A 196 -1.21 -17.90 7.47
C THR A 196 -0.78 -17.03 6.29
N ALA A 197 -0.48 -17.66 5.17
CA ALA A 197 -0.20 -17.01 3.89
C ALA A 197 -1.48 -17.02 3.03
N TYR A 198 -1.93 -15.84 2.62
CA TYR A 198 -3.10 -15.66 1.76
C TYR A 198 -2.68 -15.20 0.38
N ALA A 199 -3.22 -15.84 -0.65
CA ALA A 199 -2.97 -15.49 -2.05
C ALA A 199 -4.19 -15.79 -2.91
N THR A 200 -4.22 -15.25 -4.14
CA THR A 200 -5.21 -15.64 -5.15
C THR A 200 -4.52 -16.12 -6.42
N ALA A 201 -5.10 -17.12 -7.07
CA ALA A 201 -4.68 -17.61 -8.38
C ALA A 201 -5.84 -17.53 -9.38
N GLY A 202 -5.55 -17.00 -10.57
CA GLY A 202 -6.54 -16.79 -11.61
C GLY A 202 -7.03 -15.35 -11.71
N MET A 203 -7.29 -14.93 -12.94
CA MET A 203 -7.79 -13.59 -13.26
C MET A 203 -9.00 -13.62 -14.19
N PHE A 204 -9.31 -14.80 -14.72
CA PHE A 204 -10.49 -15.01 -15.58
C PHE A 204 -11.59 -15.71 -14.77
N PRO A 205 -12.66 -15.01 -14.41
CA PRO A 205 -13.74 -15.62 -13.60
C PRO A 205 -14.33 -16.89 -14.19
N SER A 206 -14.43 -16.97 -15.52
CA SER A 206 -14.93 -18.18 -16.23
C SER A 206 -14.08 -19.43 -15.98
N GLU A 207 -12.80 -19.26 -15.66
CA GLU A 207 -11.87 -20.36 -15.35
C GLU A 207 -11.80 -20.64 -13.84
N GLY A 208 -12.47 -19.83 -13.03
CA GLY A 208 -12.38 -19.81 -11.57
C GLY A 208 -11.21 -18.99 -11.07
N VAL A 209 -11.47 -18.20 -10.05
CA VAL A 209 -10.46 -17.47 -9.28
C VAL A 209 -10.36 -18.12 -7.91
N HIS A 210 -9.21 -18.69 -7.61
CA HIS A 210 -8.94 -19.43 -6.39
C HIS A 210 -8.38 -18.51 -5.32
N LEU A 211 -9.04 -18.41 -4.19
CA LEU A 211 -8.54 -17.75 -2.99
C LEU A 211 -8.04 -18.85 -2.04
N LEU A 212 -6.80 -18.70 -1.56
CA LEU A 212 -6.14 -19.71 -0.74
C LEU A 212 -5.67 -19.14 0.58
N ALA A 213 -5.72 -19.96 1.62
CA ALA A 213 -4.96 -19.80 2.85
C ALA A 213 -4.06 -21.02 3.03
N LEU A 214 -2.78 -20.75 3.17
CA LEU A 214 -1.73 -21.74 3.39
C LEU A 214 -1.13 -21.55 4.77
N ASP A 215 -0.71 -22.61 5.41
CA ASP A 215 0.17 -22.51 6.56
C ASP A 215 1.49 -21.85 6.14
N ALA A 216 1.86 -20.75 6.76
CA ALA A 216 3.00 -19.96 6.33
C ALA A 216 4.33 -20.71 6.49
N VAL A 217 4.42 -21.65 7.43
CA VAL A 217 5.65 -22.40 7.71
C VAL A 217 5.81 -23.60 6.75
N THR A 218 4.72 -24.33 6.51
CA THR A 218 4.75 -25.61 5.81
C THR A 218 4.20 -25.58 4.40
N GLY A 219 3.46 -24.53 4.02
CA GLY A 219 2.74 -24.45 2.75
C GLY A 219 1.46 -25.30 2.71
N ALA A 220 1.11 -26.00 3.78
CA ALA A 220 -0.11 -26.82 3.82
C ALA A 220 -1.35 -25.98 3.62
N GLU A 221 -2.25 -26.42 2.74
CA GLU A 221 -3.51 -25.71 2.50
C GLU A 221 -4.42 -25.80 3.72
N ARG A 222 -4.83 -24.65 4.28
CA ARG A 222 -5.79 -24.54 5.37
C ARG A 222 -7.21 -24.50 4.86
N TRP A 223 -7.43 -23.71 3.79
CA TRP A 223 -8.68 -23.63 3.07
C TRP A 223 -8.49 -23.06 1.65
N ARG A 224 -9.45 -23.35 0.78
CA ARG A 224 -9.57 -22.82 -0.57
C ARG A 224 -11.00 -22.42 -0.86
N GLN A 225 -11.19 -21.25 -1.50
CA GLN A 225 -12.47 -20.81 -2.05
C GLN A 225 -12.32 -20.51 -3.53
N VAL A 226 -13.38 -20.70 -4.30
CA VAL A 226 -13.40 -20.41 -5.72
C VAL A 226 -14.53 -19.43 -6.01
N GLN A 227 -14.23 -18.35 -6.74
CA GLN A 227 -15.23 -17.42 -7.27
C GLN A 227 -15.18 -17.44 -8.81
N THR A 228 -16.38 -17.26 -9.44
CA THR A 228 -16.54 -17.37 -10.90
C THR A 228 -17.14 -16.10 -11.52
N ASP A 229 -17.28 -15.04 -10.74
CA ASP A 229 -17.95 -13.80 -11.13
C ASP A 229 -17.02 -12.57 -11.13
N LEU A 230 -15.95 -12.58 -10.34
CA LEU A 230 -15.06 -11.44 -10.21
C LEU A 230 -13.59 -11.85 -10.33
N PRO A 231 -12.76 -11.03 -11.00
CA PRO A 231 -11.32 -11.24 -11.04
C PRO A 231 -10.67 -10.94 -9.68
N ALA A 232 -9.42 -11.36 -9.51
CA ALA A 232 -8.57 -10.96 -8.39
C ALA A 232 -7.19 -10.58 -8.91
N GLN A 233 -6.76 -9.36 -8.68
CA GLN A 233 -5.43 -8.89 -9.05
C GLN A 233 -5.03 -7.63 -8.29
N GLY A 234 -3.75 -7.55 -7.91
CA GLY A 234 -3.19 -6.45 -7.13
C GLY A 234 -2.83 -6.85 -5.71
N TYR A 235 -2.61 -5.86 -4.88
CA TYR A 235 -2.14 -6.07 -3.51
C TYR A 235 -3.30 -6.37 -2.56
N LEU A 236 -3.35 -7.59 -2.04
CA LEU A 236 -4.31 -7.98 -1.00
C LEU A 236 -4.08 -7.17 0.29
N LEU A 237 -5.15 -6.96 1.05
CA LEU A 237 -5.06 -6.38 2.39
C LEU A 237 -5.69 -7.34 3.41
N ALA A 238 -5.23 -7.26 4.66
CA ALA A 238 -5.82 -8.00 5.75
C ALA A 238 -6.01 -7.12 6.99
N SER A 239 -7.20 -7.22 7.58
CA SER A 239 -7.48 -6.79 8.94
C SER A 239 -7.40 -7.98 9.91
N ALA A 240 -7.79 -7.77 11.16
CA ALA A 240 -7.86 -8.85 12.14
C ALA A 240 -8.77 -10.00 11.71
N THR A 241 -9.86 -9.72 11.01
CA THR A 241 -10.90 -10.71 10.68
C THR A 241 -11.21 -10.83 9.19
N ARG A 242 -10.73 -9.91 8.35
CA ARG A 242 -11.13 -9.82 6.94
C ARG A 242 -9.96 -9.80 6.00
N LEU A 243 -10.20 -10.29 4.77
CA LEU A 243 -9.35 -10.12 3.60
C LEU A 243 -10.05 -9.20 2.61
N TYR A 244 -9.30 -8.30 2.01
CA TYR A 244 -9.74 -7.39 0.97
C TYR A 244 -8.99 -7.70 -0.31
N ILE A 245 -9.73 -8.02 -1.36
CA ILE A 245 -9.19 -8.49 -2.63
C ILE A 245 -9.47 -7.44 -3.69
N PRO A 246 -8.48 -6.68 -4.14
CA PRO A 246 -8.65 -5.80 -5.31
C PRO A 246 -9.03 -6.62 -6.55
N ALA A 247 -9.94 -6.09 -7.33
CA ALA A 247 -10.47 -6.77 -8.52
C ALA A 247 -10.15 -5.99 -9.82
N GLY A 248 -9.15 -5.12 -9.80
CA GLY A 248 -8.74 -4.33 -10.94
C GLY A 248 -9.77 -3.28 -11.33
N ARG A 249 -10.46 -3.48 -12.44
CA ARG A 249 -11.52 -2.56 -12.91
C ARG A 249 -12.84 -2.73 -12.16
N ASP A 250 -13.03 -3.87 -11.52
CA ASP A 250 -14.22 -4.19 -10.73
C ASP A 250 -14.03 -3.78 -9.26
N ASN A 251 -15.11 -3.86 -8.50
CA ASN A 251 -15.11 -3.48 -7.10
C ASN A 251 -14.41 -4.54 -6.23
N PRO A 252 -13.69 -4.12 -5.19
CA PRO A 252 -13.02 -5.06 -4.28
C PRO A 252 -13.99 -6.04 -3.60
N VAL A 253 -13.50 -7.25 -3.35
CA VAL A 253 -14.21 -8.30 -2.63
C VAL A 253 -13.72 -8.34 -1.19
N VAL A 254 -14.65 -8.46 -0.24
CA VAL A 254 -14.35 -8.65 1.19
C VAL A 254 -14.72 -10.07 1.58
N CYS A 255 -13.75 -10.77 2.16
CA CYS A 255 -13.92 -12.15 2.62
C CYS A 255 -13.61 -12.26 4.12
N ASP A 256 -14.25 -13.21 4.78
CA ASP A 256 -13.89 -13.66 6.12
C ASP A 256 -12.49 -14.31 6.08
N ARG A 257 -11.58 -13.86 6.92
CA ARG A 257 -10.17 -14.30 6.87
C ARG A 257 -10.00 -15.75 7.35
N ALA A 258 -10.82 -16.20 8.27
CA ALA A 258 -10.71 -17.55 8.83
C ALA A 258 -11.20 -18.63 7.86
N THR A 259 -12.17 -18.31 7.03
CA THR A 259 -12.87 -19.28 6.15
C THR A 259 -12.74 -19.01 4.66
N GLY A 260 -12.31 -17.82 4.28
CA GLY A 260 -12.29 -17.34 2.89
C GLY A 260 -13.67 -17.06 2.30
N LYS A 261 -14.75 -17.26 3.04
CA LYS A 261 -16.11 -17.02 2.55
C LYS A 261 -16.32 -15.55 2.25
N ARG A 262 -16.88 -15.26 1.08
CA ARG A 262 -17.21 -13.90 0.68
C ARG A 262 -18.28 -13.31 1.59
N ILE A 263 -17.98 -12.15 2.18
CA ILE A 263 -18.91 -11.36 2.98
C ILE A 263 -19.69 -10.44 2.05
N ARG A 264 -18.99 -9.70 1.16
CA ARG A 264 -19.60 -8.76 0.21
C ARG A 264 -18.65 -8.37 -0.91
N VAL A 265 -19.22 -7.77 -1.93
CA VAL A 265 -18.51 -6.89 -2.88
C VAL A 265 -18.76 -5.45 -2.42
N VAL A 266 -17.76 -4.61 -2.36
CA VAL A 266 -17.94 -3.20 -1.95
C VAL A 266 -18.50 -2.37 -3.10
N ASP A 267 -19.33 -1.39 -2.80
CA ASP A 267 -19.85 -0.47 -3.81
C ASP A 267 -18.80 0.58 -4.18
N GLY A 268 -18.67 0.87 -5.47
CA GLY A 268 -17.72 1.89 -5.95
C GLY A 268 -17.42 1.78 -7.43
N ASN A 269 -16.28 2.34 -7.84
CA ASN A 269 -15.86 2.44 -9.23
C ASN A 269 -14.65 1.56 -9.59
N GLY A 270 -14.33 0.57 -8.74
CA GLY A 270 -13.15 -0.29 -8.90
C GLY A 270 -11.82 0.40 -8.62
N GLY A 271 -10.75 -0.21 -9.06
CA GLY A 271 -9.38 0.27 -8.91
C GLY A 271 -8.48 -0.74 -8.20
N THR A 272 -7.18 -0.63 -8.45
CA THR A 272 -6.16 -1.55 -7.89
C THR A 272 -5.47 -1.02 -6.65
N TYR A 273 -5.64 0.26 -6.34
CA TYR A 273 -5.16 0.84 -5.10
C TYR A 273 -6.18 0.62 -3.98
N ALA A 274 -5.71 0.17 -2.84
CA ALA A 274 -6.51 0.03 -1.63
C ALA A 274 -5.65 0.25 -0.38
N LEU A 275 -6.29 0.74 0.69
CA LEU A 275 -5.68 0.97 1.99
C LEU A 275 -6.74 0.78 3.08
N LEU A 276 -6.37 0.16 4.21
CA LEU A 276 -7.19 0.14 5.43
C LEU A 276 -6.80 1.33 6.32
N ALA A 277 -7.75 2.23 6.53
CA ALA A 277 -7.53 3.48 7.26
C ALA A 277 -7.88 3.37 8.76
N GLY A 278 -7.60 2.22 9.34
CA GLY A 278 -7.92 1.85 10.72
C GLY A 278 -9.09 0.88 10.80
N GLY A 279 -8.91 -0.25 11.48
CA GLY A 279 -9.87 -1.32 11.54
C GLY A 279 -10.24 -1.83 10.13
N ASP A 280 -11.52 -1.86 9.84
CA ASP A 280 -12.07 -2.29 8.55
C ASP A 280 -12.52 -1.11 7.65
N SER A 281 -12.11 0.12 7.97
CA SER A 281 -12.36 1.28 7.11
C SER A 281 -11.51 1.20 5.85
N LEU A 282 -12.13 1.09 4.68
CA LEU A 282 -11.47 0.87 3.39
C LEU A 282 -11.45 2.17 2.55
N VAL A 283 -10.27 2.54 2.06
CA VAL A 283 -10.12 3.50 0.96
C VAL A 283 -9.64 2.73 -0.26
N PHE A 284 -10.31 2.88 -1.40
CA PHE A 284 -9.93 2.17 -2.62
C PHE A 284 -10.25 3.00 -3.88
N GLY A 285 -9.58 2.67 -4.96
CA GLY A 285 -9.67 3.34 -6.26
C GLY A 285 -8.28 3.37 -6.94
N PRO A 286 -7.94 4.44 -7.67
CA PRO A 286 -8.92 5.25 -8.37
C PRO A 286 -9.69 4.41 -9.38
N GLY A 287 -11.00 4.60 -9.40
CA GLY A 287 -11.87 3.96 -10.38
C GLY A 287 -11.80 4.63 -11.76
N LYS A 288 -12.73 4.31 -12.63
CA LYS A 288 -12.80 4.81 -14.02
C LYS A 288 -12.78 6.34 -14.12
N THR A 289 -13.34 7.03 -13.14
CA THR A 289 -13.44 8.50 -13.09
C THR A 289 -12.34 9.18 -12.27
N GLY A 290 -11.33 8.44 -11.82
CA GLY A 290 -10.22 9.01 -11.04
C GLY A 290 -10.55 9.24 -9.56
N GLN A 291 -11.58 8.58 -9.02
CA GLN A 291 -12.07 8.79 -7.66
C GLN A 291 -11.59 7.68 -6.72
N LEU A 292 -11.11 8.09 -5.55
CA LEU A 292 -10.95 7.25 -4.38
C LEU A 292 -12.24 7.25 -3.57
N ASN A 293 -12.70 6.06 -3.19
CA ASN A 293 -13.87 5.87 -2.34
C ASN A 293 -13.42 5.51 -0.93
N ALA A 294 -13.93 6.22 0.08
CA ALA A 294 -13.72 5.92 1.48
C ALA A 294 -15.00 5.31 2.06
N LEU A 295 -14.89 4.10 2.61
CA LEU A 295 -15.97 3.34 3.23
C LEU A 295 -15.69 3.14 4.71
N GLU A 296 -16.72 3.25 5.53
CA GLU A 296 -16.68 2.75 6.91
C GLU A 296 -17.03 1.26 6.96
N ASP A 297 -16.83 0.65 8.12
CA ASP A 297 -17.22 -0.74 8.37
C ASP A 297 -18.73 -0.89 8.47
N GLY A 298 -19.39 -1.00 7.33
CA GLY A 298 -20.85 -1.14 7.23
C GLY A 298 -21.31 -1.58 5.84
N PRO A 299 -22.54 -2.07 5.69
CA PRO A 299 -23.01 -2.71 4.46
C PRO A 299 -23.19 -1.78 3.25
N SER A 300 -23.25 -0.45 3.41
CA SER A 300 -23.48 0.50 2.30
C SER A 300 -22.81 1.84 2.51
N ASP A 301 -21.71 1.88 3.25
CA ASP A 301 -21.33 3.13 3.87
C ASP A 301 -20.18 3.83 3.19
N GLN A 302 -20.36 4.19 1.91
CA GLN A 302 -19.55 5.24 1.31
C GLN A 302 -19.69 6.51 2.17
N LEU A 303 -18.58 6.90 2.80
CA LEU A 303 -18.49 8.07 3.64
C LEU A 303 -18.09 9.31 2.86
N ALA A 304 -17.10 9.12 1.96
CA ALA A 304 -16.55 10.20 1.16
C ALA A 304 -16.00 9.69 -0.17
N THR A 305 -15.86 10.62 -1.11
CA THR A 305 -15.20 10.43 -2.39
C THR A 305 -14.18 11.53 -2.58
N PHE A 306 -12.99 11.19 -3.06
CA PHE A 306 -11.90 12.12 -3.31
C PHE A 306 -11.39 11.97 -4.73
N GLN A 307 -11.12 13.06 -5.41
CA GLN A 307 -10.35 13.04 -6.64
C GLN A 307 -8.88 12.80 -6.30
N GLY A 308 -8.31 11.70 -6.78
CA GLY A 308 -6.92 11.38 -6.45
C GLY A 308 -6.50 9.98 -6.87
N ASN A 309 -5.20 9.75 -6.81
CA ASN A 309 -4.56 8.49 -7.18
C ASN A 309 -4.27 7.61 -5.96
N GLN A 310 -3.84 8.24 -4.88
CA GLN A 310 -3.44 7.56 -3.64
C GLN A 310 -3.78 8.43 -2.43
N MET A 311 -3.88 7.81 -1.28
CA MET A 311 -4.05 8.47 0.01
C MET A 311 -3.13 7.84 1.05
N ILE A 312 -2.53 8.65 1.91
CA ILE A 312 -1.89 8.20 3.14
C ILE A 312 -2.78 8.60 4.30
N VAL A 313 -2.99 7.70 5.24
CA VAL A 313 -3.68 7.98 6.50
C VAL A 313 -2.71 7.75 7.64
N ALA A 314 -2.43 8.81 8.41
CA ALA A 314 -1.50 8.78 9.54
C ALA A 314 -2.06 9.61 10.70
N GLY A 315 -2.53 8.94 11.75
CA GLY A 315 -3.22 9.60 12.88
C GLY A 315 -4.42 10.41 12.41
N ASP A 316 -4.47 11.68 12.81
CA ASP A 316 -5.54 12.61 12.46
C ASP A 316 -5.34 13.32 11.12
N ARG A 317 -4.36 12.91 10.31
CA ARG A 317 -4.07 13.46 9.00
C ARG A 317 -4.35 12.46 7.89
N SER A 318 -4.91 12.96 6.79
CA SER A 318 -4.92 12.27 5.51
C SER A 318 -4.18 13.13 4.48
N TYR A 319 -3.29 12.49 3.72
CA TYR A 319 -2.58 13.13 2.61
C TYR A 319 -3.14 12.58 1.31
N LEU A 320 -3.73 13.45 0.51
CA LEU A 320 -4.36 13.11 -0.76
C LEU A 320 -3.46 13.51 -1.91
N HIS A 321 -3.18 12.55 -2.77
CA HIS A 321 -2.29 12.67 -3.90
C HIS A 321 -3.05 12.50 -5.20
N SER A 322 -3.04 13.51 -6.06
CA SER A 322 -3.67 13.51 -7.36
C SER A 322 -2.65 13.72 -8.48
N ASP A 323 -3.10 13.82 -9.73
CA ASP A 323 -2.24 14.08 -10.88
C ASP A 323 -1.56 15.46 -10.83
N THR A 324 -2.17 16.40 -10.13
CA THR A 324 -1.75 17.81 -10.16
C THR A 324 -1.55 18.42 -8.79
N GLU A 325 -2.05 17.79 -7.74
CA GLU A 325 -2.09 18.37 -6.40
C GLU A 325 -1.72 17.34 -5.33
N LEU A 326 -1.07 17.80 -4.29
CA LEU A 326 -0.89 17.09 -3.02
C LEU A 326 -1.47 17.96 -1.92
N SER A 327 -2.28 17.37 -1.06
CA SER A 327 -2.95 18.08 0.01
C SER A 327 -2.97 17.29 1.32
N ALA A 328 -3.12 17.99 2.43
CA ALA A 328 -3.33 17.40 3.75
C ALA A 328 -4.67 17.85 4.32
N LEU A 329 -5.41 16.88 4.85
CA LEU A 329 -6.71 17.07 5.49
C LEU A 329 -6.62 16.79 6.99
N ASP A 330 -7.33 17.58 7.81
CA ASP A 330 -7.70 17.19 9.16
C ASP A 330 -8.76 16.09 9.07
N ARG A 331 -8.30 14.86 9.23
CA ARG A 331 -9.13 13.66 9.06
C ARG A 331 -10.19 13.54 10.14
N GLY A 332 -9.84 13.82 11.38
CA GLY A 332 -10.78 13.68 12.51
C GLY A 332 -12.01 14.56 12.32
N ARG A 333 -11.79 15.86 12.09
CA ARG A 333 -12.86 16.82 11.81
C ARG A 333 -13.62 16.49 10.53
N TYR A 334 -12.91 16.12 9.46
CA TYR A 334 -13.53 15.77 8.18
C TYR A 334 -14.49 14.58 8.30
N LEU A 335 -14.07 13.51 8.97
CA LEU A 335 -14.89 12.31 9.15
C LEU A 335 -16.14 12.60 9.95
N GLN A 336 -16.06 13.44 11.00
CA GLN A 336 -17.23 13.85 11.77
C GLN A 336 -18.24 14.61 10.90
N LEU A 337 -17.78 15.61 10.16
CA LEU A 337 -18.60 16.39 9.24
C LEU A 337 -19.20 15.53 8.11
N ALA A 338 -18.46 14.57 7.61
CA ALA A 338 -18.95 13.65 6.58
C ALA A 338 -20.07 12.74 7.11
N ARG A 339 -19.98 12.25 8.35
CA ARG A 339 -21.05 11.48 9.02
C ARG A 339 -22.29 12.35 9.22
N ASP A 340 -22.12 13.58 9.72
CA ASP A 340 -23.23 14.53 9.90
C ASP A 340 -23.94 14.80 8.56
N ARG A 341 -23.17 15.11 7.51
CA ARG A 341 -23.68 15.32 6.16
C ARG A 341 -24.47 14.12 5.63
N LYS A 342 -23.95 12.89 5.84
CA LYS A 342 -24.62 11.65 5.45
C LYS A 342 -25.95 11.48 6.18
N SER A 343 -25.99 11.75 7.49
CA SER A 343 -27.20 11.71 8.29
C SER A 343 -28.26 12.69 7.77
N ILE A 344 -27.86 13.93 7.49
CA ILE A 344 -28.75 14.97 6.92
C ILE A 344 -29.29 14.52 5.54
N SER A 345 -28.40 14.01 4.66
CA SER A 345 -28.82 13.54 3.33
C SER A 345 -29.80 12.37 3.41
N ARG A 346 -29.66 11.48 4.40
CA ARG A 346 -30.61 10.40 4.64
C ARG A 346 -31.97 10.92 5.07
N GLN A 347 -32.01 11.89 5.99
CA GLN A 347 -33.26 12.54 6.43
C GLN A 347 -33.96 13.22 5.26
N GLN A 348 -33.23 13.96 4.42
CA GLN A 348 -33.77 14.54 3.19
C GLN A 348 -34.41 13.50 2.27
N GLY A 349 -33.74 12.36 2.09
CA GLY A 349 -34.25 11.24 1.28
C GLY A 349 -35.56 10.64 1.84
N GLU A 350 -35.67 10.56 3.16
CA GLU A 350 -36.91 10.09 3.82
C GLU A 350 -38.06 11.07 3.64
N ILE A 351 -37.80 12.38 3.82
CA ILE A 351 -38.81 13.44 3.60
C ILE A 351 -39.24 13.47 2.12
N GLN A 352 -38.34 13.37 1.18
CA GLN A 352 -38.68 13.32 -0.24
C GLN A 352 -39.55 12.11 -0.59
N LYS A 353 -39.29 10.96 0.02
CA LYS A 353 -40.17 9.77 -0.12
C LYS A 353 -41.54 10.00 0.47
N ALA A 354 -41.63 10.67 1.63
CA ALA A 354 -42.91 11.04 2.25
C ALA A 354 -43.71 12.02 1.36
N LEU A 355 -43.06 13.04 0.84
CA LEU A 355 -43.68 14.00 -0.08
C LEU A 355 -44.28 13.34 -1.31
N ARG A 356 -43.50 12.41 -1.96
CA ARG A 356 -44.03 11.65 -3.12
C ARG A 356 -45.25 10.80 -2.78
N LYS A 357 -45.37 10.25 -1.57
CA LYS A 357 -46.54 9.50 -1.14
C LYS A 357 -47.76 10.43 -0.93
N LEU A 358 -47.54 11.62 -0.36
CA LEU A 358 -48.59 12.62 -0.15
C LEU A 358 -49.08 13.28 -1.44
N ASP A 359 -48.32 13.25 -2.53
CA ASP A 359 -48.76 13.75 -3.84
C ASP A 359 -50.01 13.04 -4.37
N ALA A 360 -50.20 11.78 -3.99
CA ALA A 360 -51.39 11.00 -4.34
C ALA A 360 -52.58 11.17 -3.37
N VAL A 361 -52.43 11.99 -2.30
CA VAL A 361 -53.46 12.14 -1.24
C VAL A 361 -54.07 13.53 -1.33
N ALA A 362 -55.39 13.60 -1.56
CA ALA A 362 -56.14 14.87 -1.57
C ALA A 362 -56.22 15.47 -0.14
N GLY A 363 -56.09 16.78 -0.03
CA GLY A 363 -56.22 17.49 1.29
C GLY A 363 -54.92 17.49 2.13
N SER A 364 -53.76 17.04 1.58
CA SER A 364 -52.49 16.96 2.29
C SER A 364 -51.62 18.25 2.20
N ASP A 365 -52.16 19.36 1.80
CA ASP A 365 -51.38 20.59 1.48
C ASP A 365 -50.65 21.16 2.70
N SER A 366 -51.25 21.14 3.89
CA SER A 366 -50.61 21.61 5.13
C SER A 366 -49.41 20.73 5.52
N GLU A 367 -49.56 19.41 5.41
CA GLU A 367 -48.47 18.47 5.72
C GLU A 367 -47.33 18.55 4.69
N LYS A 368 -47.67 18.71 3.40
CA LYS A 368 -46.70 18.97 2.34
C LYS A 368 -45.91 20.26 2.57
N ALA A 369 -46.59 21.33 3.00
CA ALA A 369 -45.92 22.61 3.30
C ALA A 369 -44.92 22.46 4.46
N LYS A 370 -45.28 21.73 5.51
CA LYS A 370 -44.39 21.44 6.65
C LYS A 370 -43.15 20.65 6.21
N LEU A 371 -43.35 19.57 5.47
CA LEU A 371 -42.23 18.72 4.98
C LEU A 371 -41.33 19.47 4.01
N LYS A 372 -41.87 20.36 3.17
CA LYS A 372 -41.05 21.22 2.28
C LYS A 372 -40.22 22.23 3.08
N SER A 373 -40.77 22.81 4.17
CA SER A 373 -40.02 23.70 5.07
C SER A 373 -38.85 22.94 5.75
N GLU A 374 -39.14 21.76 6.28
CA GLU A 374 -38.12 20.91 6.91
C GLU A 374 -37.02 20.49 5.90
N LEU A 375 -37.41 20.16 4.67
CA LEU A 375 -36.44 19.83 3.59
C LEU A 375 -35.55 21.03 3.27
N ALA A 376 -36.06 22.24 3.25
CA ALA A 376 -35.29 23.46 3.02
C ALA A 376 -34.29 23.73 4.16
N GLU A 377 -34.72 23.57 5.43
CA GLU A 377 -33.84 23.72 6.59
C GLU A 377 -32.67 22.69 6.57
N LEU A 378 -33.00 21.45 6.21
CA LEU A 378 -31.94 20.39 6.03
C LEU A 378 -31.01 20.74 4.89
N GLY A 379 -31.50 21.40 3.81
CA GLY A 379 -30.66 21.91 2.73
C GLY A 379 -29.61 22.90 3.23
N VAL A 380 -30.04 23.91 3.98
CA VAL A 380 -29.13 24.91 4.59
C VAL A 380 -28.09 24.23 5.50
N LYS A 381 -28.52 23.26 6.33
CA LYS A 381 -27.59 22.50 7.19
C LYS A 381 -26.59 21.70 6.37
N LEU A 382 -27.02 21.09 5.26
CA LEU A 382 -26.16 20.31 4.37
C LEU A 382 -25.07 21.18 3.73
N ASP A 383 -25.46 22.35 3.23
CA ASP A 383 -24.52 23.31 2.62
C ASP A 383 -23.51 23.83 3.65
N ALA A 384 -23.94 24.17 4.86
CA ALA A 384 -23.06 24.57 5.95
C ALA A 384 -22.06 23.47 6.32
N ARG A 385 -22.46 22.18 6.33
CA ARG A 385 -21.54 21.06 6.57
C ARG A 385 -20.56 20.87 5.41
N THR A 386 -21.01 21.04 4.18
CA THR A 386 -20.15 20.96 2.99
C THR A 386 -19.08 22.05 3.03
N GLN A 387 -19.44 23.28 3.36
CA GLN A 387 -18.48 24.38 3.51
C GLN A 387 -17.49 24.11 4.65
N SER A 388 -17.95 23.62 5.81
CA SER A 388 -17.06 23.25 6.93
C SER A 388 -16.11 22.12 6.58
N MET A 389 -16.46 21.21 5.65
CA MET A 389 -15.55 20.17 5.16
C MET A 389 -14.42 20.75 4.33
N GLU A 390 -14.63 21.82 3.58
CA GLU A 390 -13.57 22.52 2.83
C GLU A 390 -12.54 23.14 3.77
N GLU A 391 -12.97 23.62 4.95
CA GLU A 391 -12.09 24.16 5.98
C GLU A 391 -11.19 23.11 6.66
N CYS A 392 -11.45 21.81 6.44
CA CYS A 392 -10.58 20.73 6.93
C CYS A 392 -9.28 20.62 6.14
N LEU A 393 -9.13 21.34 5.03
CA LEU A 393 -7.90 21.39 4.25
C LEU A 393 -6.82 22.12 5.05
N ALA A 394 -5.78 21.39 5.50
CA ALA A 394 -4.69 21.99 6.27
C ALA A 394 -3.70 22.72 5.37
N TRP A 395 -3.35 22.11 4.24
CA TRP A 395 -2.53 22.71 3.18
C TRP A 395 -2.74 22.00 1.85
N LYS A 396 -2.43 22.68 0.75
CA LYS A 396 -2.47 22.18 -0.61
C LYS A 396 -1.37 22.81 -1.44
N ILE A 397 -0.68 22.00 -2.23
CA ILE A 397 0.37 22.43 -3.14
C ILE A 397 0.20 21.80 -4.53
N PRO A 398 0.66 22.45 -5.61
CA PRO A 398 0.83 21.78 -6.90
C PRO A 398 1.80 20.61 -6.76
N CYS A 399 1.48 19.48 -7.38
CA CYS A 399 2.30 18.28 -7.32
C CYS A 399 2.69 17.83 -8.74
N ARG A 400 3.99 17.67 -9.00
CA ARG A 400 4.55 17.16 -10.25
C ARG A 400 4.96 15.68 -10.15
N TRP A 401 4.70 15.04 -9.02
CA TRP A 401 5.13 13.66 -8.70
C TRP A 401 3.91 12.75 -8.47
N PRO A 402 3.08 12.46 -9.49
CA PRO A 402 1.76 11.85 -9.29
C PRO A 402 1.77 10.31 -9.21
N LEU A 403 2.94 9.65 -9.23
CA LEU A 403 3.02 8.21 -9.47
C LEU A 403 2.96 7.37 -8.19
N THR A 404 3.60 7.82 -7.11
CA THR A 404 3.58 7.13 -5.81
C THR A 404 3.77 8.10 -4.66
N LEU A 405 3.23 7.74 -3.49
CA LEU A 405 3.33 8.54 -2.27
C LEU A 405 3.52 7.62 -1.06
N VAL A 406 4.50 7.92 -0.21
CA VAL A 406 4.70 7.29 1.10
C VAL A 406 5.02 8.35 2.16
N LEU A 407 4.80 8.01 3.43
CA LEU A 407 5.17 8.84 4.57
C LEU A 407 6.28 8.16 5.36
N ALA A 408 7.39 8.86 5.60
CA ALA A 408 8.51 8.38 6.41
C ALA A 408 8.82 9.40 7.51
N GLY A 409 8.43 9.08 8.75
CA GLY A 409 8.44 10.04 9.85
C GLY A 409 7.57 11.26 9.52
N ASN A 410 8.18 12.43 9.32
CA ASN A 410 7.48 13.68 8.99
C ASN A 410 7.75 14.15 7.54
N THR A 411 8.22 13.24 6.67
CA THR A 411 8.52 13.52 5.27
C THR A 411 7.64 12.67 4.37
N LEU A 412 6.85 13.30 3.51
CA LEU A 412 6.20 12.64 2.39
C LEU A 412 7.23 12.48 1.26
N ALA A 413 7.41 11.28 0.77
CA ALA A 413 8.21 11.01 -0.42
C ALA A 413 7.26 10.73 -1.58
N ALA A 414 7.37 11.53 -2.65
CA ALA A 414 6.50 11.46 -3.82
C ALA A 414 7.33 11.18 -5.08
N GLY A 415 6.91 10.16 -5.85
CA GLY A 415 7.54 9.74 -7.09
C GLY A 415 6.88 10.34 -8.32
N GLY A 416 7.69 10.81 -9.26
CA GLY A 416 7.27 11.41 -10.52
C GLY A 416 8.07 10.89 -11.72
N GLN A 417 7.94 11.56 -12.84
CA GLN A 417 8.70 11.26 -14.04
C GLN A 417 10.12 11.79 -13.89
N ASN A 418 11.12 10.93 -13.88
CA ASN A 418 12.54 11.22 -13.76
C ASN A 418 12.94 11.97 -12.46
N GLU A 419 12.07 12.01 -11.46
CA GLU A 419 12.31 12.75 -10.23
C GLU A 419 11.56 12.14 -9.05
N VAL A 420 12.15 12.24 -7.85
CA VAL A 420 11.52 12.00 -6.56
C VAL A 420 11.66 13.21 -5.67
N ALA A 421 10.64 13.53 -4.88
CA ALA A 421 10.64 14.68 -3.98
C ALA A 421 10.37 14.26 -2.53
N GLY A 422 11.02 14.98 -1.59
CA GLY A 422 10.68 14.97 -0.18
C GLY A 422 9.94 16.25 0.19
N ILE A 423 8.79 16.07 0.86
CA ILE A 423 7.86 17.15 1.19
C ILE A 423 7.56 17.07 2.68
N GLN A 424 7.64 18.21 3.36
CA GLN A 424 7.30 18.32 4.78
C GLN A 424 5.81 18.00 4.99
N ALA A 425 5.51 17.01 5.81
CA ALA A 425 4.14 16.57 6.01
C ALA A 425 3.25 17.59 6.75
N SER A 426 3.86 18.46 7.57
CA SER A 426 3.13 19.44 8.38
C SER A 426 2.56 20.62 7.57
N ASP A 427 3.27 21.07 6.53
CA ASP A 427 2.96 22.31 5.81
C ASP A 427 3.08 22.23 4.28
N GLY A 428 3.48 21.09 3.74
CA GLY A 428 3.63 20.88 2.30
C GLY A 428 4.89 21.49 1.69
N LYS A 429 5.84 22.01 2.49
CA LYS A 429 7.09 22.59 1.98
C LYS A 429 7.94 21.51 1.30
N ILE A 430 8.41 21.79 0.09
CA ILE A 430 9.35 20.93 -0.62
C ILE A 430 10.71 21.04 0.09
N LEU A 431 11.20 19.92 0.63
CA LEU A 431 12.47 19.82 1.33
C LEU A 431 13.62 19.61 0.36
N TRP A 432 13.40 18.73 -0.60
CA TRP A 432 14.38 18.37 -1.63
C TRP A 432 13.71 17.69 -2.83
N THR A 433 14.39 17.71 -3.98
CA THR A 433 14.12 16.86 -5.14
C THR A 433 15.40 16.15 -5.56
N ARG A 434 15.27 14.95 -6.13
CA ARG A 434 16.40 14.16 -6.64
C ARG A 434 16.03 13.53 -7.96
N PRO A 435 16.94 13.57 -8.95
CA PRO A 435 16.73 12.89 -10.20
C PRO A 435 16.74 11.36 -9.99
N VAL A 436 15.94 10.66 -10.76
CA VAL A 436 15.96 9.22 -10.94
C VAL A 436 15.83 8.91 -12.42
N GLU A 437 16.27 7.72 -12.83
CA GLU A 437 16.12 7.29 -14.21
C GLU A 437 14.76 6.63 -14.40
N GLY A 438 13.88 7.22 -15.21
CA GLY A 438 12.54 6.71 -15.52
C GLY A 438 11.46 7.19 -14.55
N ALA A 439 10.28 6.61 -14.65
CA ALA A 439 9.12 6.95 -13.85
C ALA A 439 9.13 6.21 -12.50
N ALA A 440 9.14 6.95 -11.40
CA ALA A 440 9.23 6.43 -10.03
C ALA A 440 7.88 5.88 -9.54
N TYR A 441 7.58 4.63 -9.85
CA TYR A 441 6.32 3.97 -9.44
C TYR A 441 6.40 3.32 -8.06
N GLY A 442 7.59 3.02 -7.54
CA GLY A 442 7.76 2.38 -6.25
C GLY A 442 8.65 3.18 -5.31
N ILE A 443 8.23 3.29 -4.04
CA ILE A 443 9.06 3.84 -2.95
C ILE A 443 8.89 2.94 -1.72
N ALA A 444 10.01 2.57 -1.10
CA ALA A 444 10.08 1.95 0.21
C ALA A 444 10.96 2.81 1.13
N ALA A 445 10.61 2.89 2.41
CA ALA A 445 11.34 3.68 3.40
C ALA A 445 11.70 2.81 4.62
N SER A 446 12.99 2.61 4.85
CA SER A 446 13.49 1.79 5.96
C SER A 446 14.91 2.23 6.35
N GLY A 447 15.22 2.23 7.65
CA GLY A 447 16.55 2.52 8.18
C GLY A 447 17.07 3.91 7.79
N GLY A 448 16.19 4.91 7.67
CA GLY A 448 16.53 6.27 7.23
C GLY A 448 16.94 6.37 5.76
N ALA A 449 16.68 5.32 4.95
CA ALA A 449 16.89 5.29 3.51
C ALA A 449 15.58 5.27 2.75
N LEU A 450 15.61 5.78 1.51
CA LEU A 450 14.56 5.59 0.52
C LEU A 450 15.08 4.70 -0.61
N PHE A 451 14.28 3.72 -1.00
CA PHE A 451 14.51 2.87 -2.15
C PHE A 451 13.45 3.23 -3.19
N VAL A 452 13.88 3.81 -4.29
CA VAL A 452 12.99 4.30 -5.36
C VAL A 452 13.16 3.41 -6.58
N SER A 453 12.09 2.72 -7.00
CA SER A 453 12.10 1.84 -8.16
C SER A 453 11.32 2.44 -9.32
N THR A 454 11.84 2.30 -10.53
CA THR A 454 11.36 2.96 -11.74
C THR A 454 10.97 1.97 -12.83
N ASP A 455 10.24 2.45 -13.84
CA ASP A 455 9.74 1.66 -14.95
C ASP A 455 10.81 1.24 -15.97
N ASN A 456 12.01 1.80 -15.89
CA ASN A 456 13.17 1.34 -16.66
C ASN A 456 13.96 0.21 -15.98
N GLY A 457 13.55 -0.22 -14.76
CA GLY A 457 14.18 -1.28 -14.00
C GLY A 457 15.32 -0.83 -13.09
N SER A 458 15.44 0.47 -12.83
CA SER A 458 16.42 1.00 -11.88
C SER A 458 15.85 1.02 -10.45
N ILE A 459 16.70 0.74 -9.47
CA ILE A 459 16.42 0.90 -8.05
C ILE A 459 17.48 1.85 -7.48
N HIS A 460 17.05 3.04 -7.11
CA HIS A 460 17.89 4.07 -6.50
C HIS A 460 17.77 4.00 -4.98
N CYS A 461 18.88 4.08 -4.27
CA CYS A 461 18.91 4.22 -2.81
C CYS A 461 19.38 5.62 -2.42
N PHE A 462 18.54 6.34 -1.68
CA PHE A 462 18.89 7.65 -1.13
C PHE A 462 19.06 7.56 0.39
N ARG A 463 20.13 8.19 0.90
CA ARG A 463 20.45 8.25 2.33
C ARG A 463 20.83 9.66 2.74
N GLY A 464 20.80 9.96 4.04
CA GLY A 464 21.29 11.23 4.59
C GLY A 464 22.77 11.45 4.29
N THR A 465 23.15 12.68 3.98
CA THR A 465 24.53 13.05 3.61
C THR A 465 25.57 12.72 4.69
N ASN A 466 25.17 12.72 5.97
CA ASN A 466 26.08 12.39 7.09
C ASN A 466 26.39 10.89 7.23
N GLN A 467 25.63 10.01 6.58
CA GLN A 467 25.89 8.55 6.59
C GLN A 467 26.91 8.12 5.52
N ARG A 468 27.27 8.99 4.59
CA ARG A 468 28.24 8.70 3.52
C ARG A 468 29.69 8.60 4.01
N ALA A 469 30.01 9.21 5.15
CA ALA A 469 31.38 9.31 5.66
C ALA A 469 31.98 8.00 6.22
N SER A 470 31.19 6.96 6.39
CA SER A 470 31.65 5.68 6.98
C SER A 470 31.92 4.56 5.96
N LEU A 471 31.64 4.78 4.68
CA LEU A 471 31.82 3.76 3.63
C LEU A 471 33.08 4.06 2.82
N LYS A 472 34.19 3.35 3.10
CA LYS A 472 35.35 3.34 2.20
C LYS A 472 34.91 2.71 0.86
N PRO A 473 35.29 3.32 -0.29
CA PRO A 473 35.04 2.68 -1.59
C PRO A 473 35.75 1.32 -1.65
N PRO A 474 35.17 0.31 -2.30
CA PRO A 474 35.83 -0.98 -2.47
C PRO A 474 37.12 -0.75 -3.25
N THR A 475 38.22 -1.29 -2.73
CA THR A 475 39.51 -1.35 -3.41
C THR A 475 39.31 -2.10 -4.73
N THR A 476 39.54 -1.42 -5.83
CA THR A 476 39.57 -2.03 -7.18
C THR A 476 40.52 -3.21 -7.16
N LEU A 477 40.01 -4.42 -7.40
CA LEU A 477 40.81 -5.58 -7.67
C LEU A 477 41.53 -5.34 -9.00
N GLU A 478 42.83 -5.14 -8.92
CA GLU A 478 43.72 -5.14 -10.10
C GLU A 478 43.50 -6.45 -10.87
N SER A 479 43.17 -6.32 -12.15
CA SER A 479 43.08 -7.41 -13.10
C SER A 479 44.48 -8.08 -13.22
N ARG A 480 44.67 -9.24 -12.64
CA ARG A 480 45.75 -10.12 -13.03
C ARG A 480 45.39 -10.73 -14.38
N THR A 481 45.97 -10.21 -15.42
CA THR A 481 46.06 -10.86 -16.75
C THR A 481 47.03 -12.04 -16.68
N PRO A 482 46.74 -13.17 -17.37
CA PRO A 482 47.58 -14.38 -17.36
C PRO A 482 48.92 -14.22 -18.05
#